data_c570d5bedc54cdf880fc36766f69f044
#
_entry.id   c570d5bedc54cdf880fc36766f69f044
#
_cell.length_a   1.000
_cell.length_b   1.000
_cell.length_c   1.000
_cell.angle_alpha   90.00
_cell.angle_beta   90.00
_cell.angle_gamma   90.00
#
_symmetry.space_group_name_H-M   'P 1'
#
loop_
_entity.id
_entity.type
_entity.pdbx_description
1 polymer ?
#
loop_
_entity_poly.entity_id
_entity_poly.type
_entity_poly.pdbx_seq_one_letter_code
_entity_poly.pdbx_strand_id
1 'polypeptide(L)'
;NRTIKIEEEEKSSYMTNLIQTDATINPGNSGGPLIYPNGDIIGINTVKISTAEGIGFAIPINIVKPIIDSLKNNGNFEEATIGIYAYDKEVIPYINSSFNINLEKGIYVVQITKNSAAYNTELKEGDIITSIDSIELNTMNDLRQYIYTKKPGDEVKLQIKRGKISKEITLSLGKK
;
A
#
# COMPACT_ATOMS: atom_id res chain seq x y z
N ASN A 1 -3.60 -7.02 -12.65
CA ASN A 1 -3.12 -5.95 -11.77
C ASN A 1 -2.09 -5.09 -12.51
N ARG A 2 -2.12 -3.80 -12.27
CA ARG A 2 -1.20 -2.84 -12.90
C ARG A 2 -0.61 -1.91 -11.85
N THR A 3 0.64 -1.53 -12.08
CA THR A 3 1.31 -0.44 -11.38
C THR A 3 1.33 0.76 -12.30
N ILE A 4 0.91 1.92 -11.81
CA ILE A 4 0.98 3.19 -12.52
C ILE A 4 1.84 4.17 -11.73
N LYS A 5 2.67 4.91 -12.46
CA LYS A 5 3.41 6.06 -11.94
C LYS A 5 2.53 7.30 -12.15
N ILE A 6 2.30 8.04 -11.08
CA ILE A 6 1.64 9.35 -11.14
C ILE A 6 2.73 10.39 -10.96
N GLU A 7 2.92 11.23 -11.97
CA GLU A 7 3.86 12.35 -11.93
C GLU A 7 3.10 13.62 -11.56
N GLU A 8 3.43 14.17 -10.41
CA GLU A 8 3.04 15.53 -9.99
C GLU A 8 4.30 16.40 -10.03
N GLU A 9 4.16 17.70 -10.22
CA GLU A 9 5.23 18.65 -10.57
C GLU A 9 6.56 18.52 -9.82
N GLU A 10 6.59 17.92 -8.63
CA GLU A 10 7.83 17.69 -7.86
C GLU A 10 7.93 16.29 -7.23
N LYS A 11 6.92 15.42 -7.39
CA LYS A 11 6.89 14.10 -6.74
C LYS A 11 6.31 13.05 -7.67
N SER A 12 6.97 11.90 -7.72
CA SER A 12 6.39 10.70 -8.32
C SER A 12 5.76 9.85 -7.23
N SER A 13 4.49 9.48 -7.40
CA SER A 13 3.82 8.48 -6.58
C SER A 13 3.49 7.25 -7.40
N TYR A 14 3.45 6.10 -6.74
CA TYR A 14 3.15 4.83 -7.39
C TYR A 14 1.88 4.23 -6.80
N MET A 15 0.92 3.92 -7.65
CA MET A 15 -0.23 3.11 -7.29
C MET A 15 -0.03 1.71 -7.85
N THR A 16 0.02 0.72 -6.97
CA THR A 16 0.33 -0.66 -7.32
C THR A 16 -0.91 -1.54 -7.24
N ASN A 17 -0.90 -2.65 -7.98
CA ASN A 17 -1.96 -3.67 -7.95
C ASN A 17 -3.37 -3.14 -8.24
N LEU A 18 -3.50 -2.11 -9.05
CA LEU A 18 -4.79 -1.60 -9.49
C LEU A 18 -5.50 -2.60 -10.41
N ILE A 19 -6.81 -2.63 -10.33
CA ILE A 19 -7.66 -3.30 -11.32
C ILE A 19 -7.71 -2.40 -12.54
N GLN A 20 -7.23 -2.91 -13.68
CA GLN A 20 -7.42 -2.25 -14.96
C GLN A 20 -8.78 -2.67 -15.53
N THR A 21 -9.53 -1.71 -16.07
CA THR A 21 -10.85 -1.92 -16.69
C THR A 21 -10.97 -1.12 -17.97
N ASP A 22 -11.77 -1.62 -18.89
CA ASP A 22 -12.23 -0.92 -20.09
C ASP A 22 -13.54 -0.15 -19.86
N ALA A 23 -14.14 -0.31 -18.67
CA ALA A 23 -15.26 0.53 -18.24
C ALA A 23 -14.84 2.01 -18.26
N THR A 24 -15.70 2.84 -18.80
CA THR A 24 -15.44 4.26 -18.95
C THR A 24 -15.33 4.96 -17.59
N ILE A 25 -14.13 5.38 -17.21
CA ILE A 25 -13.88 6.18 -16.01
C ILE A 25 -13.81 7.66 -16.41
N ASN A 26 -14.70 8.48 -15.87
CA ASN A 26 -14.78 9.92 -16.15
C ASN A 26 -15.04 10.69 -14.85
N PRO A 27 -14.86 12.03 -14.86
CA PRO A 27 -15.36 12.89 -13.80
C PRO A 27 -16.86 12.63 -13.58
N GLY A 28 -17.22 12.33 -12.32
CA GLY A 28 -18.59 11.95 -11.91
C GLY A 28 -18.75 10.49 -11.51
N ASN A 29 -17.91 9.55 -11.99
CA ASN A 29 -17.92 8.16 -11.49
C ASN A 29 -16.64 7.76 -10.72
N SER A 30 -15.66 8.64 -10.64
CA SER A 30 -14.50 8.48 -9.74
C SER A 30 -14.98 8.48 -8.28
N GLY A 31 -14.47 7.54 -7.46
CA GLY A 31 -14.98 7.27 -6.11
C GLY A 31 -16.20 6.35 -6.07
N GLY A 32 -16.86 6.09 -7.21
CA GLY A 32 -17.93 5.12 -7.33
C GLY A 32 -17.44 3.67 -7.42
N PRO A 33 -18.33 2.69 -7.24
CA PRO A 33 -17.97 1.27 -7.28
C PRO A 33 -17.68 0.79 -8.70
N LEU A 34 -16.68 -0.09 -8.83
CA LEU A 34 -16.52 -0.98 -9.97
C LEU A 34 -17.28 -2.27 -9.67
N ILE A 35 -18.30 -2.55 -10.48
CA ILE A 35 -19.23 -3.67 -10.24
C ILE A 35 -18.95 -4.76 -11.27
N TYR A 36 -18.85 -6.01 -10.82
CA TYR A 36 -18.74 -7.18 -11.66
C TYR A 36 -20.14 -7.59 -12.18
N PRO A 37 -20.28 -8.32 -13.33
CA PRO A 37 -21.58 -8.68 -13.90
C PRO A 37 -22.53 -9.45 -12.97
N ASN A 38 -22.03 -10.13 -11.95
CA ASN A 38 -22.85 -10.80 -10.92
C ASN A 38 -23.35 -9.85 -9.81
N GLY A 39 -23.03 -8.55 -9.87
CA GLY A 39 -23.44 -7.54 -8.89
C GLY A 39 -22.43 -7.28 -7.76
N ASP A 40 -21.32 -8.03 -7.69
CA ASP A 40 -20.29 -7.83 -6.68
C ASP A 40 -19.48 -6.54 -6.94
N ILE A 41 -19.23 -5.79 -5.87
CA ILE A 41 -18.28 -4.66 -5.92
C ILE A 41 -16.86 -5.22 -5.81
N ILE A 42 -16.06 -5.01 -6.86
CA ILE A 42 -14.68 -5.50 -6.93
C ILE A 42 -13.63 -4.41 -6.71
N GLY A 43 -14.02 -3.14 -6.81
CA GLY A 43 -13.11 -2.01 -6.61
C GLY A 43 -13.82 -0.68 -6.52
N ILE A 44 -13.01 0.36 -6.29
CA ILE A 44 -13.45 1.78 -6.31
C ILE A 44 -12.72 2.49 -7.45
N ASN A 45 -13.47 3.08 -8.35
CA ASN A 45 -12.95 3.82 -9.50
C ASN A 45 -12.06 4.98 -9.04
N THR A 46 -10.88 5.12 -9.62
CA THR A 46 -9.95 6.14 -9.15
C THR A 46 -9.32 6.98 -10.26
N VAL A 47 -8.63 6.39 -11.20
CA VAL A 47 -7.82 7.10 -12.20
C VAL A 47 -8.17 6.66 -13.61
N LYS A 48 -8.22 7.65 -14.51
CA LYS A 48 -8.19 7.45 -15.96
C LYS A 48 -6.84 7.94 -16.49
N ILE A 49 -6.20 7.18 -17.37
CA ILE A 49 -5.07 7.70 -18.12
C ILE A 49 -5.61 8.61 -19.23
N SER A 50 -5.37 9.90 -19.14
CA SER A 50 -5.90 10.92 -20.05
C SER A 50 -5.47 10.72 -21.52
N THR A 51 -4.34 10.05 -21.74
CA THR A 51 -3.76 9.80 -23.07
C THR A 51 -4.18 8.46 -23.69
N ALA A 52 -4.97 7.63 -22.97
CA ALA A 52 -5.41 6.32 -23.45
C ALA A 52 -6.93 6.19 -23.30
N GLU A 53 -7.64 6.14 -24.43
CA GLU A 53 -9.08 5.82 -24.39
C GLU A 53 -9.31 4.37 -23.96
N GLY A 54 -10.37 4.14 -23.18
CA GLY A 54 -10.76 2.80 -22.74
C GLY A 54 -9.85 2.16 -21.69
N ILE A 55 -9.00 2.93 -21.01
CA ILE A 55 -8.18 2.42 -19.90
C ILE A 55 -8.52 3.18 -18.63
N GLY A 56 -9.22 2.52 -17.71
CA GLY A 56 -9.51 2.99 -16.37
C GLY A 56 -8.85 2.12 -15.29
N PHE A 57 -8.77 2.65 -14.10
CA PHE A 57 -8.22 1.94 -12.95
C PHE A 57 -9.13 2.06 -11.72
N ALA A 58 -9.19 0.98 -10.94
CA ALA A 58 -9.89 0.95 -9.68
C ALA A 58 -9.00 0.36 -8.58
N ILE A 59 -9.17 0.87 -7.37
CA ILE A 59 -8.53 0.33 -6.17
C ILE A 59 -9.30 -0.95 -5.80
N PRO A 60 -8.61 -2.10 -5.60
CA PRO A 60 -9.26 -3.34 -5.22
C PRO A 60 -10.07 -3.19 -3.93
N ILE A 61 -11.28 -3.74 -3.89
CA ILE A 61 -12.21 -3.59 -2.76
C ILE A 61 -11.63 -4.13 -1.45
N ASN A 62 -10.79 -5.15 -1.49
CA ASN A 62 -10.16 -5.74 -0.31
C ASN A 62 -9.32 -4.74 0.49
N ILE A 63 -8.71 -3.75 -0.18
CA ILE A 63 -7.94 -2.69 0.47
C ILE A 63 -8.87 -1.68 1.14
N VAL A 64 -10.01 -1.39 0.52
CA VAL A 64 -10.96 -0.36 0.96
C VAL A 64 -11.92 -0.89 2.02
N LYS A 65 -12.19 -2.20 2.00
CA LYS A 65 -13.18 -2.84 2.89
C LYS A 65 -12.95 -2.54 4.38
N PRO A 66 -11.74 -2.64 4.94
CA PRO A 66 -11.52 -2.30 6.36
C PRO A 66 -11.90 -0.84 6.69
N ILE A 67 -11.65 0.08 5.76
CA ILE A 67 -12.01 1.50 5.91
C ILE A 67 -13.54 1.64 5.93
N ILE A 68 -14.24 1.01 4.97
CA ILE A 68 -15.70 1.01 4.90
C ILE A 68 -16.32 0.42 6.17
N ASP A 69 -15.79 -0.72 6.62
CA ASP A 69 -16.25 -1.38 7.83
C ASP A 69 -16.06 -0.50 9.08
N SER A 70 -14.93 0.21 9.18
CA SER A 70 -14.68 1.17 10.26
C SER A 70 -15.65 2.35 10.23
N LEU A 71 -15.85 2.96 9.06
CA LEU A 71 -16.79 4.06 8.89
C LEU A 71 -18.22 3.63 9.23
N LYS A 72 -18.65 2.45 8.79
CA LYS A 72 -19.97 1.91 9.04
C LYS A 72 -20.21 1.60 10.52
N ASN A 73 -19.23 1.01 11.21
CA ASN A 73 -19.38 0.53 12.58
C ASN A 73 -19.07 1.60 13.62
N ASN A 74 -18.13 2.51 13.33
CA ASN A 74 -17.60 3.49 14.29
C ASN A 74 -17.87 4.94 13.90
N GLY A 75 -18.38 5.20 12.67
CA GLY A 75 -18.59 6.55 12.15
C GLY A 75 -17.32 7.28 11.73
N ASN A 76 -16.15 6.72 11.98
CA ASN A 76 -14.85 7.29 11.60
C ASN A 76 -13.85 6.21 11.20
N PHE A 77 -12.77 6.66 10.57
CA PHE A 77 -11.58 5.85 10.29
C PHE A 77 -10.34 6.65 10.69
N GLU A 78 -9.54 6.11 11.59
CA GLU A 78 -8.23 6.65 11.96
C GLU A 78 -7.16 5.81 11.29
N GLU A 79 -6.39 6.43 10.39
CA GLU A 79 -5.35 5.73 9.65
C GLU A 79 -4.15 5.46 10.55
N ALA A 80 -3.94 4.19 10.87
CA ALA A 80 -2.73 3.73 11.53
C ALA A 80 -1.56 3.71 10.54
N THR A 81 -0.33 3.90 11.02
CA THR A 81 0.87 3.91 10.18
C THR A 81 2.09 3.37 10.90
N ILE A 82 2.99 2.72 10.16
CA ILE A 82 4.35 2.40 10.61
C ILE A 82 5.23 3.65 10.53
N GLY A 83 4.98 4.52 9.54
CA GLY A 83 5.76 5.73 9.31
C GLY A 83 7.05 5.48 8.52
N ILE A 84 6.92 4.74 7.43
CA ILE A 84 8.01 4.44 6.49
C ILE A 84 7.61 4.81 5.06
N TYR A 85 8.62 5.12 4.24
CA TYR A 85 8.53 5.05 2.79
C TYR A 85 9.12 3.72 2.35
N ALA A 86 8.35 2.95 1.60
CA ALA A 86 8.75 1.60 1.23
C ALA A 86 8.18 1.22 -0.14
N TYR A 87 8.83 0.28 -0.79
CA TYR A 87 8.45 -0.22 -2.10
C TYR A 87 8.41 -1.74 -2.12
N ASP A 88 7.53 -2.29 -2.94
CA ASP A 88 7.51 -3.70 -3.27
C ASP A 88 8.18 -3.96 -4.64
N LYS A 89 8.28 -5.21 -5.03
CA LYS A 89 8.87 -5.63 -6.30
C LYS A 89 8.22 -5.02 -7.53
N GLU A 90 6.96 -4.58 -7.44
CA GLU A 90 6.22 -3.98 -8.55
C GLU A 90 6.71 -2.56 -8.88
N VAL A 91 7.22 -1.84 -7.86
CA VAL A 91 7.69 -0.45 -8.00
C VAL A 91 9.19 -0.39 -8.29
N ILE A 92 9.98 -1.30 -7.76
CA ILE A 92 11.46 -1.27 -7.88
C ILE A 92 11.94 -1.07 -9.32
N PRO A 93 11.36 -1.68 -10.37
CA PRO A 93 11.79 -1.44 -11.75
C PRO A 93 11.63 0.01 -12.23
N TYR A 94 10.75 0.78 -11.58
CA TYR A 94 10.47 2.17 -11.96
C TYR A 94 11.29 3.19 -11.16
N ILE A 95 11.83 2.77 -10.01
CA ILE A 95 12.71 3.60 -9.20
C ILE A 95 14.15 3.32 -9.58
N ASN A 96 14.63 4.18 -10.46
CA ASN A 96 16.01 4.39 -10.83
C ASN A 96 17.00 3.21 -10.63
N SER A 97 17.73 2.92 -11.66
CA SER A 97 18.87 2.01 -11.73
C SER A 97 19.99 2.24 -10.68
N SER A 98 19.95 3.33 -9.92
CA SER A 98 20.89 3.62 -8.82
C SER A 98 20.70 2.73 -7.59
N PHE A 99 19.51 2.14 -7.41
CA PHE A 99 19.24 1.19 -6.35
C PHE A 99 19.35 -0.22 -6.95
N ASN A 100 20.50 -0.85 -6.82
CA ASN A 100 20.68 -2.25 -7.24
C ASN A 100 19.98 -3.19 -6.23
N ILE A 101 18.63 -3.05 -6.13
CA ILE A 101 17.78 -3.80 -5.22
C ILE A 101 17.22 -4.99 -5.97
N ASN A 102 17.64 -6.19 -5.60
CA ASN A 102 16.99 -7.42 -6.03
C ASN A 102 15.98 -7.85 -4.97
N LEU A 103 14.71 -7.54 -5.18
CA LEU A 103 13.61 -7.88 -4.29
C LEU A 103 12.70 -8.93 -4.93
N GLU A 104 12.76 -10.17 -4.44
CA GLU A 104 11.86 -11.24 -4.88
C GLU A 104 10.52 -11.19 -4.13
N LYS A 105 10.58 -10.92 -2.81
CA LYS A 105 9.44 -10.90 -1.88
C LYS A 105 9.66 -9.88 -0.78
N GLY A 106 8.55 -9.39 -0.22
CA GLY A 106 8.55 -8.46 0.89
C GLY A 106 8.51 -7.00 0.47
N ILE A 107 8.70 -6.13 1.42
CA ILE A 107 8.60 -4.69 1.28
C ILE A 107 9.92 -4.07 1.70
N TYR A 108 10.57 -3.39 0.77
CA TYR A 108 11.86 -2.74 0.98
C TYR A 108 11.67 -1.37 1.62
N VAL A 109 12.29 -1.15 2.78
CA VAL A 109 12.24 0.12 3.52
C VAL A 109 13.25 1.09 2.91
N VAL A 110 12.74 2.15 2.30
CA VAL A 110 13.57 3.18 1.66
C VAL A 110 13.93 4.27 2.64
N GLN A 111 12.96 4.70 3.45
CA GLN A 111 13.16 5.79 4.40
C GLN A 111 12.25 5.61 5.62
N ILE A 112 12.75 6.02 6.78
CA ILE A 112 11.97 6.07 8.01
C ILE A 112 11.63 7.54 8.31
N THR A 113 10.35 7.82 8.49
CA THR A 113 9.87 9.16 8.81
C THR A 113 10.30 9.54 10.24
N LYS A 114 10.88 10.71 10.42
CA LYS A 114 11.23 11.22 11.76
C LYS A 114 9.99 11.27 12.66
N ASN A 115 10.20 10.91 13.93
CA ASN A 115 9.14 10.89 14.96
C ASN A 115 7.96 9.96 14.66
N SER A 116 8.13 9.00 13.75
CA SER A 116 7.12 7.97 13.46
C SER A 116 7.22 6.78 14.42
N ALA A 117 6.26 5.86 14.32
CA ALA A 117 6.27 4.61 15.04
C ALA A 117 7.56 3.81 14.82
N ALA A 118 8.02 3.72 13.57
CA ALA A 118 9.26 3.02 13.23
C ALA A 118 10.54 3.72 13.70
N TYR A 119 10.51 5.04 13.88
CA TYR A 119 11.72 5.84 14.16
C TYR A 119 12.44 5.45 15.46
N ASN A 120 11.67 5.07 16.48
CA ASN A 120 12.20 4.68 17.79
C ASN A 120 12.42 3.17 17.94
N THR A 121 12.46 2.44 16.82
CA THR A 121 12.66 0.99 16.80
C THR A 121 14.02 0.62 16.20
N GLU A 122 14.31 -0.68 16.14
CA GLU A 122 15.50 -1.20 15.46
C GLU A 122 15.35 -1.30 13.92
N LEU A 123 14.19 -0.92 13.36
CA LEU A 123 13.97 -0.91 11.91
C LEU A 123 14.93 0.10 11.25
N LYS A 124 15.49 -0.25 10.11
CA LYS A 124 16.44 0.59 9.36
C LYS A 124 16.09 0.65 7.89
N GLU A 125 16.55 1.72 7.26
CA GLU A 125 16.58 1.81 5.79
C GLU A 125 17.41 0.65 5.23
N GLY A 126 16.91 0.03 4.17
CA GLY A 126 17.49 -1.17 3.58
C GLY A 126 16.95 -2.49 4.13
N ASP A 127 16.16 -2.48 5.19
CA ASP A 127 15.47 -3.69 5.66
C ASP A 127 14.37 -4.12 4.68
N ILE A 128 14.12 -5.43 4.63
CA ILE A 128 13.00 -5.99 3.89
C ILE A 128 12.00 -6.57 4.90
N ILE A 129 10.81 -5.98 4.97
CA ILE A 129 9.72 -6.50 5.82
C ILE A 129 9.10 -7.67 5.08
N THR A 130 9.14 -8.85 5.66
CA THR A 130 8.65 -10.10 5.05
C THR A 130 7.28 -10.52 5.56
N SER A 131 6.94 -10.15 6.81
CA SER A 131 5.60 -10.38 7.37
C SER A 131 5.27 -9.36 8.46
N ILE A 132 3.97 -9.25 8.75
CA ILE A 132 3.41 -8.51 9.87
C ILE A 132 2.42 -9.41 10.62
N ASP A 133 2.60 -9.59 11.94
CA ASP A 133 1.78 -10.50 12.77
C ASP A 133 1.53 -11.87 12.10
N SER A 134 2.58 -12.47 11.54
CA SER A 134 2.54 -13.75 10.82
C SER A 134 1.86 -13.72 9.43
N ILE A 135 1.37 -12.56 8.96
CA ILE A 135 0.84 -12.40 7.60
C ILE A 135 2.00 -12.08 6.67
N GLU A 136 2.21 -12.94 5.67
CA GLU A 136 3.26 -12.74 4.65
C GLU A 136 2.95 -11.50 3.80
N LEU A 137 3.96 -10.67 3.58
CA LEU A 137 3.87 -9.46 2.77
C LEU A 137 4.61 -9.65 1.45
N ASN A 138 3.91 -9.53 0.35
CA ASN A 138 4.46 -9.60 -1.01
C ASN A 138 4.33 -8.28 -1.76
N THR A 139 3.32 -7.48 -1.39
CA THR A 139 3.00 -6.19 -2.02
C THR A 139 2.71 -5.13 -0.98
N MET A 140 2.82 -3.85 -1.37
CA MET A 140 2.38 -2.73 -0.53
C MET A 140 0.89 -2.79 -0.21
N ASN A 141 0.10 -3.44 -1.07
CA ASN A 141 -1.33 -3.62 -0.82
C ASN A 141 -1.60 -4.62 0.31
N ASP A 142 -0.79 -5.67 0.45
CA ASP A 142 -0.91 -6.61 1.58
C ASP A 142 -0.69 -5.87 2.90
N LEU A 143 0.36 -5.02 2.96
CA LEU A 143 0.63 -4.20 4.13
C LEU A 143 -0.51 -3.22 4.41
N ARG A 144 -0.99 -2.48 3.40
CA ARG A 144 -2.09 -1.52 3.57
C ARG A 144 -3.36 -2.20 4.04
N GLN A 145 -3.75 -3.30 3.39
CA GLN A 145 -4.94 -4.07 3.77
C GLN A 145 -4.88 -4.48 5.25
N TYR A 146 -3.73 -4.93 5.72
CA TYR A 146 -3.55 -5.31 7.12
C TYR A 146 -3.58 -4.11 8.05
N ILE A 147 -2.79 -3.07 7.78
CA ILE A 147 -2.71 -1.86 8.61
C ILE A 147 -4.07 -1.17 8.75
N TYR A 148 -4.90 -1.17 7.70
CA TYR A 148 -6.23 -0.56 7.73
C TYR A 148 -7.24 -1.32 8.63
N THR A 149 -6.92 -2.54 9.07
CA THR A 149 -7.68 -3.25 10.11
C THR A 149 -7.28 -2.85 11.53
N LYS A 150 -6.19 -2.10 11.69
CA LYS A 150 -5.60 -1.70 12.96
C LYS A 150 -5.95 -0.26 13.31
N LYS A 151 -5.72 0.09 14.58
CA LYS A 151 -5.87 1.45 15.10
C LYS A 151 -4.51 2.02 15.48
N PRO A 152 -4.34 3.36 15.50
CA PRO A 152 -3.20 3.98 16.16
C PRO A 152 -3.07 3.48 17.60
N GLY A 153 -1.85 3.09 17.99
CA GLY A 153 -1.55 2.50 19.29
C GLY A 153 -1.56 0.97 19.34
N ASP A 154 -2.13 0.30 18.34
CA ASP A 154 -2.05 -1.16 18.26
C ASP A 154 -0.61 -1.62 18.09
N GLU A 155 -0.23 -2.67 18.82
CA GLU A 155 1.09 -3.30 18.70
C GLU A 155 1.09 -4.30 17.55
N VAL A 156 2.16 -4.29 16.75
CA VAL A 156 2.37 -5.24 15.66
C VAL A 156 3.81 -5.76 15.68
N LYS A 157 4.00 -6.97 15.16
CA LYS A 157 5.29 -7.63 15.03
C LYS A 157 5.70 -7.72 13.56
N LEU A 158 6.83 -7.14 13.22
CA LEU A 158 7.41 -7.20 11.89
C LEU A 158 8.51 -8.26 11.85
N GLN A 159 8.45 -9.19 10.91
CA GLN A 159 9.61 -9.99 10.55
C GLN A 159 10.37 -9.25 9.44
N ILE A 160 11.65 -9.02 9.66
CA ILE A 160 12.49 -8.34 8.70
C ILE A 160 13.70 -9.18 8.30
N LYS A 161 14.20 -8.93 7.09
CA LYS A 161 15.52 -9.39 6.64
C LYS A 161 16.44 -8.20 6.47
N ARG A 162 17.63 -8.28 7.08
CA ARG A 162 18.74 -7.33 6.91
C ARG A 162 19.94 -8.10 6.39
N GLY A 163 20.15 -8.10 5.07
CA GLY A 163 21.10 -8.98 4.43
C GLY A 163 20.73 -10.46 4.65
N LYS A 164 21.60 -11.20 5.35
CA LYS A 164 21.37 -12.62 5.70
C LYS A 164 20.71 -12.84 7.06
N ILE A 165 20.47 -11.78 7.82
CA ILE A 165 19.94 -11.85 9.19
C ILE A 165 18.43 -11.64 9.15
N SER A 166 17.67 -12.52 9.81
CA SER A 166 16.26 -12.31 10.09
C SER A 166 16.07 -11.82 11.52
N LYS A 167 15.18 -10.86 11.72
CA LYS A 167 14.85 -10.28 13.02
C LYS A 167 13.34 -10.06 13.16
N GLU A 168 12.85 -10.14 14.37
CA GLU A 168 11.52 -9.67 14.75
C GLU A 168 11.64 -8.29 15.40
N ILE A 169 10.80 -7.37 15.02
CA ILE A 169 10.71 -6.02 15.58
C ILE A 169 9.26 -5.78 15.97
N THR A 170 9.03 -5.43 17.23
CA THR A 170 7.72 -5.04 17.74
C THR A 170 7.63 -3.52 17.76
N LEU A 171 6.52 -2.96 17.31
CA LEU A 171 6.23 -1.54 17.39
C LEU A 171 4.75 -1.25 17.60
N SER A 172 4.45 -0.11 18.24
CA SER A 172 3.08 0.42 18.31
C SER A 172 2.82 1.34 17.13
N LEU A 173 1.73 1.10 16.39
CA LEU A 173 1.38 1.91 15.22
C LEU A 173 1.11 3.36 15.59
N GLY A 174 1.62 4.28 14.80
CA GLY A 174 1.33 5.70 14.91
C GLY A 174 0.01 6.07 14.24
N LYS A 175 -0.40 7.33 14.38
CA LYS A 175 -1.48 7.95 13.63
C LYS A 175 -0.88 8.72 12.45
N LYS A 176 -1.48 8.59 11.28
CA LYS A 176 -1.10 9.35 10.09
C LYS A 176 -1.72 10.74 10.10
#